data_fb97c888026f7c0e29a04d889ed1dc39
#
_entry.id   fb97c888026f7c0e29a04d889ed1dc39
#
_cell.length_a   1.000
_cell.length_b   1.000
_cell.length_c   1.000
_cell.angle_alpha   90.00
_cell.angle_beta   90.00
_cell.angle_gamma   90.00
#
_symmetry.space_group_name_H-M   'P 1'
#
loop_
_entity.id
_entity.type
_entity.pdbx_description
1 polymer ?
#
loop_
_entity_poly.entity_id
_entity_poly.type
_entity_poly.pdbx_seq_one_letter_code
_entity_poly.pdbx_strand_id
1 'polypeptide(L)'
;MSCKDARAVEALRRVQDGTAWVYNEADAERHAQELIDEHRLTGETAMDVCESIKRAEIGAGPGTWKAEAETNMDNNRVQEHIREVHEADLALGDKPRPMPIAVLLSGSGTNLQALIDRIADGSLNAEIKLVVSSRPSAYGLKRAQAAGIPTLTLSKEIYADPIVADEVIASELWRAGVSYVVMAGYMRMVHEPLLAAFPDRVVNLHPALLPSFTGAHAIQDAFDRGVKVTGVTVHFANAAYDQGPIIAQRAFPVEEDWDVDTLEEHIHQIEHELYPEVIQMLADGRVHVNEDHTVSIAPTTQTTAAASQQ
;
A
#
# COMPACT_ATOMS: atom_id res chain seq x y z
N MET A 1 25.94 21.69 -24.66
CA MET A 1 24.69 21.31 -23.99
C MET A 1 25.01 20.90 -22.58
N SER A 2 24.25 21.36 -21.61
CA SER A 2 24.49 21.15 -20.19
C SER A 2 24.14 19.69 -19.86
N CYS A 3 24.92 19.10 -18.95
CA CYS A 3 24.67 17.79 -18.33
C CYS A 3 23.26 17.66 -17.71
N LYS A 4 22.58 18.79 -17.48
CA LYS A 4 21.20 18.91 -17.01
C LYS A 4 20.20 18.28 -17.97
N ASP A 5 20.51 18.28 -19.25
CA ASP A 5 19.59 17.91 -20.30
C ASP A 5 19.33 16.40 -20.42
N ALA A 6 20.27 15.54 -20.10
CA ALA A 6 20.14 14.10 -20.30
C ALA A 6 19.42 13.34 -19.17
N ARG A 7 19.42 13.90 -17.95
CA ARG A 7 18.68 13.31 -16.81
C ARG A 7 17.18 13.58 -16.90
N ALA A 8 16.85 14.81 -17.29
CA ALA A 8 15.51 15.19 -17.60
C ALA A 8 14.86 14.22 -18.59
N VAL A 9 15.66 13.72 -19.52
CA VAL A 9 15.35 12.80 -20.62
C VAL A 9 14.99 11.39 -20.18
N GLU A 10 15.78 10.78 -19.34
CA GLU A 10 15.49 9.45 -18.84
C GLU A 10 14.38 9.50 -17.77
N ALA A 11 14.30 10.57 -16.98
CA ALA A 11 13.20 10.78 -16.08
C ALA A 11 11.87 10.88 -16.85
N LEU A 12 11.82 11.59 -17.99
CA LEU A 12 10.61 11.67 -18.83
C LEU A 12 10.29 10.35 -19.51
N ARG A 13 11.31 9.64 -20.00
CA ARG A 13 11.12 8.30 -20.55
C ARG A 13 10.50 7.38 -19.50
N ARG A 14 10.97 7.44 -18.27
CA ARG A 14 10.41 6.69 -17.14
C ARG A 14 9.00 7.14 -16.77
N VAL A 15 8.68 8.44 -16.90
CA VAL A 15 7.30 8.95 -16.75
C VAL A 15 6.42 8.48 -17.91
N GLN A 16 6.91 8.57 -19.16
CA GLN A 16 6.18 8.09 -20.34
C GLN A 16 6.01 6.57 -20.37
N ASP A 17 7.01 5.83 -19.88
CA ASP A 17 6.98 4.37 -19.74
C ASP A 17 6.27 3.93 -18.45
N GLY A 18 5.72 4.86 -17.64
CA GLY A 18 5.10 4.57 -16.35
C GLY A 18 6.08 4.11 -15.26
N THR A 19 7.37 4.35 -15.44
CA THR A 19 8.43 3.83 -14.55
C THR A 19 9.07 4.88 -13.63
N ALA A 20 8.72 6.16 -13.71
CA ALA A 20 9.10 7.22 -12.76
C ALA A 20 8.18 8.44 -12.83
N TRP A 21 8.11 9.19 -11.74
CA TRP A 21 7.47 10.50 -11.66
C TRP A 21 8.54 11.58 -11.55
N VAL A 22 8.34 12.68 -12.28
CA VAL A 22 9.16 13.89 -12.16
C VAL A 22 8.41 14.87 -11.27
N TYR A 23 9.00 15.19 -10.11
CA TYR A 23 8.36 16.04 -9.11
C TYR A 23 8.59 17.52 -9.37
N ASN A 24 9.74 17.86 -9.96
CA ASN A 24 10.11 19.21 -10.36
C ASN A 24 11.33 19.16 -11.29
N GLU A 25 11.65 20.32 -11.90
CA GLU A 25 12.77 20.46 -12.82
C GLU A 25 14.12 20.08 -12.18
N ALA A 26 14.33 20.36 -10.89
CA ALA A 26 15.56 20.04 -10.17
C ALA A 26 15.72 18.53 -9.93
N ASP A 27 14.63 17.78 -9.73
CA ASP A 27 14.66 16.32 -9.58
C ASP A 27 14.90 15.65 -10.93
N ALA A 28 14.30 16.17 -12.00
CA ALA A 28 14.57 15.74 -13.36
C ALA A 28 16.03 15.99 -13.76
N GLU A 29 16.58 17.17 -13.41
CA GLU A 29 17.97 17.53 -13.62
C GLU A 29 18.94 16.63 -12.85
N ARG A 30 18.65 16.32 -11.59
CA ARG A 30 19.45 15.42 -10.75
C ARG A 30 19.47 14.00 -11.30
N HIS A 31 18.31 13.44 -11.64
CA HIS A 31 18.19 12.08 -12.20
C HIS A 31 18.89 11.97 -13.56
N ALA A 32 18.75 12.99 -14.39
CA ALA A 32 19.46 13.03 -15.65
C ALA A 32 20.99 13.06 -15.46
N GLN A 33 21.56 13.74 -14.42
CA GLN A 33 23.00 13.73 -14.14
C GLN A 33 23.51 12.38 -13.61
N GLU A 34 22.73 11.66 -12.80
CA GLU A 34 23.07 10.31 -12.34
C GLU A 34 23.22 9.33 -13.51
N LEU A 35 22.36 9.43 -14.52
CA LEU A 35 22.39 8.56 -15.69
C LEU A 35 23.53 8.87 -16.69
N ILE A 36 23.94 10.15 -16.76
CA ILE A 36 25.14 10.54 -17.53
C ILE A 36 26.41 10.07 -16.83
N ASP A 37 26.47 10.27 -15.50
CA ASP A 37 27.62 9.86 -14.69
C ASP A 37 27.77 8.32 -14.70
N GLU A 38 26.66 7.57 -14.84
CA GLU A 38 26.65 6.12 -15.05
C GLU A 38 26.94 5.68 -16.51
N HIS A 39 27.29 6.58 -17.41
CA HIS A 39 27.62 6.31 -18.84
C HIS A 39 26.51 5.59 -19.63
N ARG A 40 25.25 5.76 -19.26
CA ARG A 40 24.10 5.09 -19.91
C ARG A 40 23.49 5.88 -21.07
N LEU A 41 23.87 7.16 -21.25
CA LEU A 41 23.36 8.01 -22.32
C LEU A 41 24.49 8.71 -23.06
N THR A 42 24.44 8.77 -24.39
CA THR A 42 25.37 9.50 -25.27
C THR A 42 24.66 10.61 -26.04
N GLY A 43 25.36 11.71 -26.29
CA GLY A 43 25.00 13.02 -26.82
C GLY A 43 23.71 13.23 -27.63
N GLU A 44 23.40 12.47 -28.69
CA GLU A 44 22.22 12.68 -29.52
C GLU A 44 20.94 12.21 -28.87
N THR A 45 20.97 11.09 -28.18
CA THR A 45 19.78 10.56 -27.42
C THR A 45 19.42 11.48 -26.27
N ALA A 46 20.41 12.17 -25.68
CA ALA A 46 20.20 13.16 -24.64
C ALA A 46 19.45 14.41 -25.13
N MET A 47 19.66 14.81 -26.41
CA MET A 47 18.97 15.95 -27.02
C MET A 47 17.47 15.72 -27.27
N ASP A 48 17.14 14.60 -27.87
CA ASP A 48 15.75 14.27 -28.25
C ASP A 48 14.84 14.16 -27.03
N VAL A 49 15.42 13.73 -25.95
CA VAL A 49 14.69 13.51 -24.72
C VAL A 49 14.53 14.81 -23.94
N CYS A 50 15.51 15.74 -23.97
CA CYS A 50 15.37 17.10 -23.44
C CYS A 50 14.27 17.90 -24.13
N GLU A 51 14.14 17.77 -25.44
CA GLU A 51 13.06 18.41 -26.20
C GLU A 51 11.69 17.82 -25.84
N SER A 52 11.63 16.52 -25.57
CA SER A 52 10.39 15.85 -25.16
C SER A 52 9.95 16.29 -23.76
N ILE A 53 10.89 16.51 -22.81
CA ILE A 53 10.60 17.06 -21.47
C ILE A 53 10.08 18.49 -21.57
N LYS A 54 10.76 19.33 -22.31
CA LYS A 54 10.30 20.72 -22.49
C LYS A 54 8.90 20.80 -23.09
N ARG A 55 8.52 19.87 -23.97
CA ARG A 55 7.17 19.78 -24.53
C ARG A 55 6.14 19.29 -23.52
N ALA A 56 6.50 18.36 -22.66
CA ALA A 56 5.62 17.88 -21.60
C ALA A 56 5.44 18.92 -20.48
N GLU A 57 6.51 19.62 -20.08
CA GLU A 57 6.47 20.68 -19.07
C GLU A 57 5.73 21.97 -19.55
N ILE A 58 5.82 22.33 -20.82
CA ILE A 58 5.13 23.51 -21.38
C ILE A 58 3.61 23.29 -21.46
N GLY A 59 3.16 22.02 -21.50
CA GLY A 59 1.73 21.65 -21.45
C GLY A 59 1.15 21.51 -20.06
N ALA A 60 1.99 21.28 -19.06
CA ALA A 60 1.60 20.94 -17.69
C ALA A 60 1.86 22.10 -16.72
N GLY A 61 1.02 23.13 -16.74
CA GLY A 61 0.91 24.03 -15.58
C GLY A 61 0.37 23.25 -14.36
N PRO A 62 0.58 23.76 -13.11
CA PRO A 62 0.22 23.04 -11.87
C PRO A 62 -1.24 22.61 -11.70
N GLY A 63 -2.06 22.76 -12.73
CA GLY A 63 -3.44 22.29 -12.79
C GLY A 63 -3.72 21.29 -13.93
N THR A 64 -2.82 21.13 -14.89
CA THR A 64 -3.07 20.29 -16.07
C THR A 64 -2.73 18.82 -15.85
N TRP A 65 -1.74 18.52 -15.01
CA TRP A 65 -1.43 17.14 -14.65
C TRP A 65 -2.52 16.46 -13.80
N LYS A 66 -3.31 17.23 -13.01
CA LYS A 66 -4.52 16.70 -12.37
C LYS A 66 -5.53 16.19 -13.39
N ALA A 67 -5.77 16.94 -14.45
CA ALA A 67 -6.70 16.57 -15.52
C ALA A 67 -6.16 15.39 -16.36
N GLU A 68 -4.85 15.29 -16.58
CA GLU A 68 -4.24 14.17 -17.31
C GLU A 68 -4.05 12.92 -16.45
N ALA A 69 -3.80 13.07 -15.15
CA ALA A 69 -3.82 11.97 -14.20
C ALA A 69 -5.26 11.43 -14.01
N GLU A 70 -6.26 12.30 -13.96
CA GLU A 70 -7.68 11.90 -13.95
C GLU A 70 -8.12 11.27 -15.28
N THR A 71 -7.51 11.65 -16.43
CA THR A 71 -7.85 11.11 -17.76
C THR A 71 -7.02 9.84 -18.09
N ASN A 72 -5.83 9.67 -17.55
CA ASN A 72 -4.97 8.49 -17.76
C ASN A 72 -5.13 7.41 -16.69
N MET A 73 -5.63 7.75 -15.51
CA MET A 73 -6.17 6.79 -14.55
C MET A 73 -7.71 6.74 -14.68
N ASP A 74 -8.18 6.39 -15.86
CA ASP A 74 -9.55 5.92 -16.00
C ASP A 74 -9.74 4.75 -15.04
N ASN A 75 -10.53 4.95 -13.99
CA ASN A 75 -10.88 3.91 -13.00
C ASN A 75 -11.32 2.61 -13.68
N ASN A 76 -11.91 2.70 -14.87
CA ASN A 76 -12.23 1.56 -15.73
C ASN A 76 -10.98 0.81 -16.20
N ARG A 77 -9.90 1.49 -16.57
CA ARG A 77 -8.66 0.84 -17.03
C ARG A 77 -7.91 0.12 -15.90
N VAL A 78 -7.90 0.70 -14.72
CA VAL A 78 -7.34 0.06 -13.52
C VAL A 78 -8.20 -1.15 -13.13
N GLN A 79 -9.52 -1.00 -13.12
CA GLN A 79 -10.46 -2.10 -12.88
C GLN A 79 -10.41 -3.17 -13.98
N GLU A 80 -10.23 -2.77 -15.23
CA GLU A 80 -10.10 -3.67 -16.38
C GLU A 80 -8.78 -4.44 -16.34
N HIS A 81 -7.66 -3.78 -16.05
CA HIS A 81 -6.36 -4.46 -15.90
C HIS A 81 -6.34 -5.43 -14.71
N ILE A 82 -6.99 -5.08 -13.61
CA ILE A 82 -7.14 -5.98 -12.45
C ILE A 82 -8.04 -7.16 -12.78
N ARG A 83 -9.10 -6.92 -13.55
CA ARG A 83 -10.00 -7.97 -14.02
C ARG A 83 -9.29 -8.89 -15.02
N GLU A 84 -8.51 -8.33 -15.95
CA GLU A 84 -7.68 -9.10 -16.89
C GLU A 84 -6.63 -9.95 -16.18
N VAL A 85 -5.95 -9.42 -15.17
CA VAL A 85 -5.00 -10.18 -14.33
C VAL A 85 -5.73 -11.28 -13.56
N HIS A 86 -6.91 -10.99 -13.02
CA HIS A 86 -7.71 -11.97 -12.28
C HIS A 86 -8.32 -13.04 -13.21
N GLU A 87 -8.82 -12.66 -14.40
CA GLU A 87 -9.34 -13.59 -15.40
C GLU A 87 -8.22 -14.42 -16.05
N ALA A 88 -7.03 -13.86 -16.26
CA ALA A 88 -5.86 -14.62 -16.72
C ALA A 88 -5.39 -15.65 -15.69
N ASP A 89 -5.50 -15.36 -14.40
CA ASP A 89 -5.19 -16.30 -13.33
C ASP A 89 -6.19 -17.48 -13.25
N LEU A 90 -7.47 -17.23 -13.53
CA LEU A 90 -8.48 -18.28 -13.60
C LEU A 90 -8.28 -19.21 -14.82
N ALA A 91 -7.61 -18.74 -15.87
CA ALA A 91 -7.36 -19.50 -17.10
C ALA A 91 -6.09 -20.40 -17.04
N LEU A 92 -5.19 -20.22 -16.06
CA LEU A 92 -3.88 -20.87 -16.01
C LEU A 92 -3.78 -22.07 -15.05
N GLY A 93 -4.88 -22.60 -14.52
CA GLY A 93 -4.96 -23.92 -13.86
C GLY A 93 -4.31 -24.07 -12.50
N ASP A 94 -5.04 -24.69 -11.60
CA ASP A 94 -4.74 -25.39 -10.36
C ASP A 94 -4.26 -24.65 -9.09
N LYS A 95 -3.72 -23.44 -9.14
CA LYS A 95 -3.56 -22.59 -7.93
C LYS A 95 -3.67 -21.11 -8.31
N PRO A 96 -4.54 -20.33 -7.66
CA PRO A 96 -4.56 -18.87 -7.86
C PRO A 96 -3.20 -18.29 -7.48
N ARG A 97 -2.69 -17.35 -8.30
CA ARG A 97 -1.43 -16.68 -8.01
C ARG A 97 -1.53 -15.92 -6.68
N PRO A 98 -0.45 -15.87 -5.89
CA PRO A 98 -0.44 -15.07 -4.68
C PRO A 98 -0.76 -13.62 -4.96
N MET A 99 -1.67 -13.02 -4.17
CA MET A 99 -2.04 -11.61 -4.28
C MET A 99 -0.83 -10.71 -3.94
N PRO A 100 -0.36 -9.86 -4.87
CA PRO A 100 0.80 -9.00 -4.62
C PRO A 100 0.39 -7.83 -3.70
N ILE A 101 1.04 -7.73 -2.54
CA ILE A 101 0.79 -6.69 -1.55
C ILE A 101 2.05 -5.90 -1.22
N ALA A 102 1.88 -4.66 -0.76
CA ALA A 102 2.91 -3.93 -0.05
C ALA A 102 2.53 -3.75 1.41
N VAL A 103 3.53 -3.68 2.29
CA VAL A 103 3.31 -3.44 3.72
C VAL A 103 3.97 -2.12 4.12
N LEU A 104 3.17 -1.20 4.68
CA LEU A 104 3.64 0.07 5.23
C LEU A 104 3.74 -0.04 6.75
N LEU A 105 4.87 0.38 7.33
CA LEU A 105 5.12 0.31 8.77
C LEU A 105 5.97 1.47 9.30
N SER A 106 6.04 1.63 10.63
CA SER A 106 6.87 2.65 11.29
C SER A 106 7.65 2.13 12.50
N GLY A 107 7.43 0.90 12.94
CA GLY A 107 7.90 0.39 14.22
C GLY A 107 8.44 -1.04 14.19
N SER A 108 8.05 -1.82 15.19
CA SER A 108 8.53 -3.19 15.44
C SER A 108 8.23 -4.17 14.29
N GLY A 109 7.13 -3.98 13.57
CA GLY A 109 6.72 -4.82 12.45
C GLY A 109 6.22 -6.21 12.88
N THR A 110 5.57 -6.33 14.04
CA THR A 110 5.00 -7.61 14.50
C THR A 110 3.88 -8.08 13.58
N ASN A 111 3.02 -7.18 13.12
CA ASN A 111 2.00 -7.49 12.12
C ASN A 111 2.60 -7.89 10.76
N LEU A 112 3.71 -7.25 10.32
CA LEU A 112 4.46 -7.71 9.16
C LEU A 112 4.96 -9.14 9.36
N GLN A 113 5.49 -9.49 10.55
CA GLN A 113 5.94 -10.84 10.83
C GLN A 113 4.79 -11.84 10.75
N ALA A 114 3.64 -11.52 11.32
CA ALA A 114 2.46 -12.39 11.24
C ALA A 114 2.05 -12.67 9.78
N LEU A 115 2.10 -11.66 8.90
CA LEU A 115 1.85 -11.86 7.46
C LEU A 115 2.92 -12.76 6.82
N ILE A 116 4.21 -12.52 7.10
CA ILE A 116 5.32 -13.34 6.58
C ILE A 116 5.14 -14.80 6.99
N ASP A 117 4.83 -15.06 8.26
CA ASP A 117 4.68 -16.42 8.81
C ASP A 117 3.49 -17.14 8.15
N ARG A 118 2.36 -16.46 7.95
CA ARG A 118 1.17 -17.01 7.29
C ARG A 118 1.35 -17.24 5.78
N ILE A 119 2.17 -16.43 5.12
CA ILE A 119 2.57 -16.67 3.73
C ILE A 119 3.48 -17.91 3.66
N ALA A 120 4.43 -18.02 4.59
CA ALA A 120 5.38 -19.13 4.61
C ALA A 120 4.74 -20.49 4.92
N ASP A 121 3.71 -20.52 5.79
CA ASP A 121 2.97 -21.76 6.10
C ASP A 121 1.87 -22.10 5.07
N GLY A 122 1.63 -21.19 4.11
CA GLY A 122 0.66 -21.36 3.03
C GLY A 122 -0.79 -21.05 3.41
N SER A 123 -1.05 -20.51 4.60
CA SER A 123 -2.39 -20.13 5.05
C SER A 123 -2.83 -18.74 4.54
N LEU A 124 -1.89 -17.96 3.96
CA LEU A 124 -2.15 -16.69 3.31
C LEU A 124 -1.62 -16.71 1.86
N ASN A 125 -2.53 -16.65 0.89
CA ASN A 125 -2.19 -16.63 -0.53
C ASN A 125 -1.85 -15.19 -1.00
N ALA A 126 -0.75 -14.66 -0.49
CA ALA A 126 -0.23 -13.35 -0.84
C ALA A 126 1.28 -13.37 -1.05
N GLU A 127 1.80 -12.35 -1.74
CA GLU A 127 3.23 -12.11 -1.92
C GLU A 127 3.55 -10.66 -1.53
N ILE A 128 4.45 -10.45 -0.57
CA ILE A 128 4.87 -9.11 -0.18
C ILE A 128 5.95 -8.63 -1.16
N LYS A 129 5.58 -7.72 -2.06
CA LYS A 129 6.46 -7.17 -3.09
C LYS A 129 7.40 -6.09 -2.57
N LEU A 130 6.93 -5.31 -1.58
CA LEU A 130 7.68 -4.18 -1.03
C LEU A 130 7.25 -3.91 0.41
N VAL A 131 8.21 -3.62 1.27
CA VAL A 131 7.96 -3.07 2.61
C VAL A 131 8.42 -1.62 2.63
N VAL A 132 7.51 -0.70 2.93
CA VAL A 132 7.80 0.73 3.05
C VAL A 132 7.83 1.12 4.52
N SER A 133 8.90 1.78 4.96
CA SER A 133 8.99 2.29 6.33
C SER A 133 9.07 3.80 6.37
N SER A 134 8.26 4.41 7.25
CA SER A 134 8.37 5.85 7.53
C SER A 134 9.59 6.21 8.39
N ARG A 135 10.30 5.22 8.93
CA ARG A 135 11.46 5.42 9.81
C ARG A 135 12.59 4.47 9.42
N PRO A 136 13.81 4.98 9.15
CA PRO A 136 14.98 4.15 8.83
C PRO A 136 15.38 3.17 9.96
N SER A 137 15.03 3.51 11.19
CA SER A 137 15.34 2.71 12.39
C SER A 137 14.26 1.65 12.71
N ALA A 138 13.20 1.54 11.94
CA ALA A 138 12.12 0.59 12.20
C ALA A 138 12.66 -0.86 12.18
N TYR A 139 12.36 -1.63 13.22
CA TYR A 139 12.80 -3.03 13.31
C TYR A 139 12.12 -3.91 12.24
N GLY A 140 10.92 -3.53 11.80
CA GLY A 140 10.22 -4.19 10.71
C GLY A 140 11.03 -4.29 9.41
N LEU A 141 11.94 -3.34 9.14
CA LEU A 141 12.87 -3.43 8.00
C LEU A 141 13.82 -4.62 8.12
N LYS A 142 14.29 -4.95 9.34
CA LYS A 142 15.14 -6.13 9.57
C LYS A 142 14.36 -7.42 9.35
N ARG A 143 13.07 -7.47 9.72
CA ARG A 143 12.20 -8.62 9.46
C ARG A 143 12.01 -8.83 7.95
N ALA A 144 11.72 -7.76 7.20
CA ALA A 144 11.61 -7.80 5.75
C ALA A 144 12.90 -8.30 5.09
N GLN A 145 14.05 -7.75 5.48
CA GLN A 145 15.36 -8.17 4.97
C GLN A 145 15.66 -9.65 5.28
N ALA A 146 15.34 -10.11 6.49
CA ALA A 146 15.52 -11.52 6.85
C ALA A 146 14.65 -12.47 6.02
N ALA A 147 13.48 -12.00 5.56
CA ALA A 147 12.58 -12.72 4.67
C ALA A 147 12.91 -12.51 3.18
N GLY A 148 13.96 -11.78 2.83
CA GLY A 148 14.34 -11.48 1.44
C GLY A 148 13.41 -10.51 0.72
N ILE A 149 12.59 -9.74 1.46
CA ILE A 149 11.61 -8.81 0.89
C ILE A 149 12.29 -7.45 0.64
N PRO A 150 12.13 -6.84 -0.56
CA PRO A 150 12.62 -5.50 -0.85
C PRO A 150 12.06 -4.47 0.13
N THR A 151 12.88 -3.46 0.47
CA THR A 151 12.48 -2.41 1.41
C THR A 151 12.71 -1.03 0.84
N LEU A 152 11.83 -0.09 1.19
CA LEU A 152 11.93 1.33 0.86
C LEU A 152 11.82 2.18 2.12
N THR A 153 12.70 3.18 2.24
CA THR A 153 12.58 4.23 3.25
C THR A 153 12.90 5.56 2.59
N LEU A 154 11.96 6.48 2.66
CA LEU A 154 12.15 7.81 2.08
C LEU A 154 13.02 8.70 2.99
N SER A 155 13.67 9.69 2.40
CA SER A 155 14.45 10.67 3.15
C SER A 155 13.55 11.60 3.97
N LYS A 156 14.13 12.31 4.95
CA LYS A 156 13.39 13.28 5.75
C LYS A 156 12.87 14.45 4.92
N GLU A 157 13.60 14.81 3.88
CA GLU A 157 13.27 15.90 2.96
C GLU A 157 12.01 15.54 2.17
N ILE A 158 11.88 14.31 1.67
CA ILE A 158 10.67 13.83 0.98
C ILE A 158 9.51 13.77 1.98
N TYR A 159 9.74 13.25 3.17
CA TYR A 159 8.70 13.20 4.22
C TYR A 159 8.34 14.56 4.82
N ALA A 160 9.05 15.63 4.50
CA ALA A 160 8.67 16.99 4.89
C ALA A 160 7.39 17.47 4.19
N ASP A 161 7.14 16.97 2.97
CA ASP A 161 5.87 17.13 2.27
C ASP A 161 5.14 15.78 2.20
N PRO A 162 4.02 15.61 2.93
CA PRO A 162 3.29 14.34 2.95
C PRO A 162 2.70 13.96 1.60
N ILE A 163 2.32 14.94 0.77
CA ILE A 163 1.75 14.68 -0.55
C ILE A 163 2.83 14.12 -1.48
N VAL A 164 4.00 14.75 -1.51
CA VAL A 164 5.16 14.25 -2.27
C VAL A 164 5.57 12.85 -1.80
N ALA A 165 5.57 12.62 -0.48
CA ALA A 165 5.89 11.30 0.06
C ALA A 165 4.92 10.22 -0.45
N ASP A 166 3.62 10.50 -0.45
CA ASP A 166 2.60 9.57 -0.92
C ASP A 166 2.66 9.36 -2.44
N GLU A 167 3.00 10.38 -3.22
CA GLU A 167 3.26 10.24 -4.66
C GLU A 167 4.44 9.29 -4.92
N VAL A 168 5.56 9.48 -4.20
CA VAL A 168 6.72 8.58 -4.32
C VAL A 168 6.36 7.16 -3.93
N ILE A 169 5.67 6.97 -2.81
CA ILE A 169 5.23 5.65 -2.36
C ILE A 169 4.34 5.01 -3.42
N ALA A 170 3.31 5.71 -3.90
CA ALA A 170 2.39 5.21 -4.92
C ALA A 170 3.14 4.74 -6.17
N SER A 171 4.09 5.55 -6.67
CA SER A 171 4.91 5.21 -7.82
C SER A 171 5.73 3.92 -7.61
N GLU A 172 6.41 3.78 -6.44
CA GLU A 172 7.19 2.59 -6.15
C GLU A 172 6.33 1.33 -6.00
N LEU A 173 5.13 1.47 -5.42
CA LEU A 173 4.16 0.38 -5.30
C LEU A 173 3.64 -0.08 -6.66
N TRP A 174 3.35 0.86 -7.57
CA TRP A 174 2.98 0.54 -8.95
C TRP A 174 4.10 -0.22 -9.68
N ARG A 175 5.35 0.24 -9.56
CA ARG A 175 6.49 -0.47 -10.16
C ARG A 175 6.67 -1.88 -9.62
N ALA A 176 6.39 -2.08 -8.35
CA ALA A 176 6.45 -3.38 -7.72
C ALA A 176 5.27 -4.31 -8.11
N GLY A 177 4.28 -3.81 -8.86
CA GLY A 177 3.10 -4.56 -9.28
C GLY A 177 2.16 -4.91 -8.12
N VAL A 178 2.04 -4.00 -7.15
CA VAL A 178 1.22 -4.18 -5.95
C VAL A 178 -0.26 -4.02 -6.27
N SER A 179 -1.09 -4.92 -5.76
CA SER A 179 -2.57 -4.83 -5.86
C SER A 179 -3.20 -4.21 -4.61
N TYR A 180 -2.66 -4.47 -3.43
CA TYR A 180 -3.18 -3.93 -2.17
C TYR A 180 -2.07 -3.36 -1.30
N VAL A 181 -2.37 -2.26 -0.62
CA VAL A 181 -1.49 -1.59 0.34
C VAL A 181 -1.96 -1.92 1.76
N VAL A 182 -1.11 -2.55 2.55
CA VAL A 182 -1.41 -3.05 3.89
C VAL A 182 -0.69 -2.19 4.92
N MET A 183 -1.42 -1.36 5.66
CA MET A 183 -0.86 -0.48 6.70
C MET A 183 -0.75 -1.26 8.02
N ALA A 184 0.45 -1.66 8.40
CA ALA A 184 0.75 -2.47 9.58
C ALA A 184 1.54 -1.66 10.61
N GLY A 185 0.85 -0.77 11.32
CA GLY A 185 1.49 0.18 12.25
C GLY A 185 2.24 1.30 11.54
N TYR A 186 1.67 1.84 10.48
CA TYR A 186 2.18 3.00 9.76
C TYR A 186 1.71 4.30 10.42
N MET A 187 2.61 4.98 11.14
CA MET A 187 2.31 6.14 11.97
C MET A 187 2.28 7.46 11.16
N ARG A 188 1.81 7.43 9.92
CA ARG A 188 1.57 8.60 9.09
C ARG A 188 0.21 8.51 8.45
N MET A 189 -0.42 9.64 8.24
CA MET A 189 -1.61 9.69 7.39
C MET A 189 -1.22 9.36 5.95
N VAL A 190 -2.12 8.71 5.25
CA VAL A 190 -2.09 8.58 3.79
C VAL A 190 -3.04 9.63 3.19
N HIS A 191 -2.65 10.19 2.06
CA HIS A 191 -3.36 11.28 1.43
C HIS A 191 -3.84 10.88 0.03
N GLU A 192 -4.48 11.81 -0.62
CA GLU A 192 -5.12 11.61 -1.92
C GLU A 192 -4.23 10.94 -2.97
N PRO A 193 -2.93 11.26 -3.15
CA PRO A 193 -2.12 10.60 -4.18
C PRO A 193 -2.01 9.08 -4.02
N LEU A 194 -1.83 8.60 -2.78
CA LEU A 194 -1.78 7.16 -2.52
C LEU A 194 -3.18 6.53 -2.59
N LEU A 195 -4.21 7.20 -2.04
CA LEU A 195 -5.58 6.71 -2.04
C LEU A 195 -6.17 6.65 -3.45
N ALA A 196 -5.89 7.65 -4.30
CA ALA A 196 -6.33 7.66 -5.69
C ALA A 196 -5.60 6.62 -6.56
N ALA A 197 -4.32 6.35 -6.25
CA ALA A 197 -3.57 5.30 -6.94
C ALA A 197 -4.07 3.89 -6.58
N PHE A 198 -4.65 3.71 -5.40
CA PHE A 198 -5.14 2.42 -4.88
C PHE A 198 -6.56 2.56 -4.31
N PRO A 199 -7.59 2.91 -5.14
CA PRO A 199 -8.95 3.12 -4.67
C PRO A 199 -9.52 1.82 -4.08
N ASP A 200 -10.05 1.92 -2.84
CA ASP A 200 -10.57 0.78 -2.05
C ASP A 200 -9.57 -0.39 -1.92
N ARG A 201 -8.25 -0.06 -1.84
CA ARG A 201 -7.16 -1.05 -1.77
C ARG A 201 -6.08 -0.70 -0.76
N VAL A 202 -6.24 0.39 -0.04
CA VAL A 202 -5.40 0.71 1.12
C VAL A 202 -6.13 0.22 2.36
N VAL A 203 -5.57 -0.79 3.02
CA VAL A 203 -6.18 -1.46 4.17
C VAL A 203 -5.42 -1.05 5.43
N ASN A 204 -6.15 -0.61 6.44
CA ASN A 204 -5.59 -0.21 7.73
C ASN A 204 -6.06 -1.13 8.86
N LEU A 205 -5.19 -1.31 9.84
CA LEU A 205 -5.44 -2.01 11.08
C LEU A 205 -5.45 -1.00 12.21
N HIS A 206 -6.58 -0.93 12.94
CA HIS A 206 -6.75 0.01 14.04
C HIS A 206 -7.03 -0.73 15.36
N PRO A 207 -6.30 -0.42 16.45
CA PRO A 207 -6.34 -1.17 17.70
C PRO A 207 -7.51 -0.74 18.63
N ALA A 208 -8.69 -0.53 18.06
CA ALA A 208 -9.94 -0.27 18.78
C ALA A 208 -11.15 -0.69 17.95
N LEU A 209 -12.34 -0.67 18.57
CA LEU A 209 -13.61 -0.87 17.87
C LEU A 209 -14.10 0.47 17.29
N LEU A 210 -13.74 0.75 16.04
CA LEU A 210 -14.25 1.94 15.35
C LEU A 210 -15.79 1.96 15.32
N PRO A 211 -16.42 3.12 15.45
CA PRO A 211 -15.89 4.48 15.40
C PRO A 211 -15.35 5.03 16.74
N SER A 212 -15.19 4.22 17.77
CA SER A 212 -14.64 4.66 19.06
C SER A 212 -13.12 4.67 19.04
N PHE A 213 -12.51 5.59 19.81
CA PHE A 213 -11.06 5.67 20.03
C PHE A 213 -10.25 5.75 18.74
N THR A 214 -10.61 6.69 17.87
CA THR A 214 -9.83 7.03 16.66
C THR A 214 -8.48 7.66 17.04
N GLY A 215 -7.48 7.53 16.16
CA GLY A 215 -6.19 8.19 16.35
C GLY A 215 -5.08 7.29 16.91
N ALA A 216 -3.92 7.91 17.15
CA ALA A 216 -2.68 7.18 17.42
C ALA A 216 -2.57 6.59 18.85
N HIS A 217 -3.47 6.94 19.75
CA HIS A 217 -3.43 6.54 21.17
C HIS A 217 -4.61 5.66 21.58
N ALA A 218 -5.26 4.99 20.63
CA ALA A 218 -6.50 4.26 20.83
C ALA A 218 -6.47 3.25 21.99
N ILE A 219 -5.37 2.53 22.19
CA ILE A 219 -5.20 1.57 23.29
C ILE A 219 -5.21 2.29 24.64
N GLN A 220 -4.37 3.33 24.79
CA GLN A 220 -4.29 4.12 26.02
C GLN A 220 -5.62 4.81 26.33
N ASP A 221 -6.26 5.40 25.33
CA ASP A 221 -7.54 6.10 25.48
C ASP A 221 -8.65 5.14 25.92
N ALA A 222 -8.68 3.92 25.38
CA ALA A 222 -9.62 2.88 25.78
C ALA A 222 -9.36 2.42 27.22
N PHE A 223 -8.10 2.23 27.59
CA PHE A 223 -7.69 1.87 28.95
C PHE A 223 -8.07 2.95 29.96
N ASP A 224 -7.70 4.21 29.70
CA ASP A 224 -7.97 5.35 30.59
C ASP A 224 -9.47 5.61 30.75
N ARG A 225 -10.26 5.29 29.71
CA ARG A 225 -11.73 5.37 29.76
C ARG A 225 -12.36 4.28 30.61
N GLY A 226 -11.62 3.21 30.91
CA GLY A 226 -12.10 2.07 31.69
C GLY A 226 -13.17 1.27 30.97
N VAL A 227 -13.05 1.09 29.63
CA VAL A 227 -14.01 0.30 28.87
C VAL A 227 -13.97 -1.16 29.29
N LYS A 228 -15.11 -1.84 29.25
CA LYS A 228 -15.21 -3.26 29.59
C LYS A 228 -15.08 -4.18 28.37
N VAL A 229 -15.14 -3.62 27.17
CA VAL A 229 -14.95 -4.31 25.89
C VAL A 229 -14.18 -3.38 24.97
N THR A 230 -13.15 -3.90 24.31
CA THR A 230 -12.44 -3.25 23.22
C THR A 230 -12.22 -4.26 22.11
N GLY A 231 -11.34 -3.98 21.16
CA GLY A 231 -11.04 -4.88 20.05
C GLY A 231 -10.17 -4.26 19.00
N VAL A 232 -10.24 -4.85 17.83
CA VAL A 232 -9.46 -4.46 16.64
C VAL A 232 -10.40 -4.27 15.46
N THR A 233 -10.13 -3.27 14.64
CA THR A 233 -10.84 -2.99 13.39
C THR A 233 -9.88 -3.05 12.22
N VAL A 234 -10.26 -3.80 11.18
CA VAL A 234 -9.64 -3.72 9.85
C VAL A 234 -10.60 -3.00 8.93
N HIS A 235 -10.13 -1.95 8.27
CA HIS A 235 -10.96 -1.11 7.40
C HIS A 235 -10.16 -0.62 6.18
N PHE A 236 -10.85 -0.19 5.14
CA PHE A 236 -10.22 0.56 4.06
C PHE A 236 -9.88 1.97 4.53
N ALA A 237 -8.69 2.44 4.22
CA ALA A 237 -8.30 3.83 4.48
C ALA A 237 -8.99 4.77 3.48
N ASN A 238 -9.38 5.95 3.96
CA ASN A 238 -9.90 7.02 3.14
C ASN A 238 -9.29 8.37 3.60
N ALA A 239 -9.71 9.47 2.99
CA ALA A 239 -9.21 10.80 3.32
C ALA A 239 -9.56 11.27 4.75
N ALA A 240 -10.56 10.65 5.39
CA ALA A 240 -10.94 10.93 6.77
C ALA A 240 -10.31 9.87 7.69
N TYR A 241 -9.53 10.32 8.67
CA TYR A 241 -8.77 9.42 9.55
C TYR A 241 -9.69 8.44 10.29
N ASP A 242 -9.39 7.14 10.16
CA ASP A 242 -10.13 6.03 10.79
C ASP A 242 -11.65 6.00 10.50
N GLN A 243 -12.10 6.53 9.34
CA GLN A 243 -13.52 6.61 8.97
C GLN A 243 -13.86 5.85 7.69
N GLY A 244 -12.94 5.08 7.15
CA GLY A 244 -13.19 4.30 5.94
C GLY A 244 -14.05 3.06 6.19
N PRO A 245 -14.53 2.41 5.12
CA PRO A 245 -15.39 1.24 5.19
C PRO A 245 -14.79 0.10 6.02
N ILE A 246 -15.51 -0.37 7.03
CA ILE A 246 -15.07 -1.43 7.94
C ILE A 246 -15.19 -2.79 7.24
N ILE A 247 -14.07 -3.55 7.20
CA ILE A 247 -14.04 -4.90 6.64
C ILE A 247 -14.37 -5.93 7.71
N ALA A 248 -13.69 -5.85 8.87
CA ALA A 248 -13.88 -6.79 9.97
C ALA A 248 -13.56 -6.14 11.32
N GLN A 249 -14.22 -6.63 12.35
CA GLN A 249 -13.94 -6.25 13.75
C GLN A 249 -13.90 -7.50 14.61
N ARG A 250 -13.00 -7.52 15.61
CA ARG A 250 -12.96 -8.56 16.63
C ARG A 250 -12.91 -7.91 18.00
N ALA A 251 -13.98 -8.15 18.78
CA ALA A 251 -14.14 -7.62 20.13
C ALA A 251 -13.69 -8.65 21.18
N PHE A 252 -13.21 -8.15 22.32
CA PHE A 252 -12.90 -8.98 23.49
C PHE A 252 -13.14 -8.19 24.79
N PRO A 253 -13.40 -8.86 25.92
CA PRO A 253 -13.55 -8.22 27.22
C PRO A 253 -12.19 -7.74 27.74
N VAL A 254 -12.18 -6.61 28.46
CA VAL A 254 -11.03 -6.10 29.21
C VAL A 254 -11.18 -6.54 30.66
N GLU A 255 -10.22 -7.31 31.17
CA GLU A 255 -10.27 -7.78 32.56
C GLU A 255 -9.87 -6.66 33.53
N GLU A 256 -10.40 -6.73 34.78
CA GLU A 256 -10.24 -5.64 35.75
C GLU A 256 -8.80 -5.50 36.30
N ASP A 257 -8.05 -6.56 36.26
CA ASP A 257 -6.67 -6.64 36.76
C ASP A 257 -5.59 -6.35 35.70
N TRP A 258 -6.00 -6.04 34.46
CA TRP A 258 -5.06 -5.70 33.42
C TRP A 258 -4.50 -4.28 33.57
N ASP A 259 -3.21 -4.13 33.30
CA ASP A 259 -2.60 -2.86 32.99
C ASP A 259 -2.63 -2.58 31.47
N VAL A 260 -2.16 -1.42 31.07
CA VAL A 260 -2.14 -1.01 29.66
C VAL A 260 -1.26 -1.90 28.80
N ASP A 261 -0.14 -2.38 29.33
CA ASP A 261 0.80 -3.23 28.61
C ASP A 261 0.16 -4.60 28.33
N THR A 262 -0.54 -5.16 29.30
CA THR A 262 -1.33 -6.41 29.16
C THR A 262 -2.43 -6.24 28.10
N LEU A 263 -3.14 -5.11 28.13
CA LEU A 263 -4.16 -4.80 27.11
C LEU A 263 -3.53 -4.71 25.71
N GLU A 264 -2.38 -4.03 25.56
CA GLU A 264 -1.66 -3.92 24.29
C GLU A 264 -1.22 -5.30 23.77
N GLU A 265 -0.71 -6.17 24.63
CA GLU A 265 -0.34 -7.55 24.26
C GLU A 265 -1.53 -8.34 23.70
N HIS A 266 -2.69 -8.25 24.34
CA HIS A 266 -3.92 -8.91 23.86
C HIS A 266 -4.41 -8.36 22.53
N ILE A 267 -4.37 -7.03 22.37
CA ILE A 267 -4.69 -6.38 21.09
C ILE A 267 -3.77 -6.92 19.99
N HIS A 268 -2.46 -6.95 20.22
CA HIS A 268 -1.51 -7.48 19.24
C HIS A 268 -1.75 -8.95 18.90
N GLN A 269 -2.17 -9.79 19.84
CA GLN A 269 -2.55 -11.18 19.56
C GLN A 269 -3.74 -11.24 18.58
N ILE A 270 -4.78 -10.45 18.84
CA ILE A 270 -5.94 -10.35 17.94
C ILE A 270 -5.56 -9.80 16.56
N GLU A 271 -4.69 -8.79 16.52
CA GLU A 271 -4.18 -8.23 15.25
C GLU A 271 -3.48 -9.28 14.40
N HIS A 272 -2.60 -10.09 15.01
CA HIS A 272 -1.84 -11.14 14.32
C HIS A 272 -2.71 -12.28 13.78
N GLU A 273 -3.94 -12.41 14.27
CA GLU A 273 -4.93 -13.35 13.72
C GLU A 273 -5.84 -12.69 12.69
N LEU A 274 -6.47 -11.58 13.05
CA LEU A 274 -7.50 -10.94 12.25
C LEU A 274 -6.93 -10.35 10.95
N TYR A 275 -5.74 -9.75 11.01
CA TYR A 275 -5.19 -9.08 9.83
C TYR A 275 -4.88 -10.05 8.69
N PRO A 276 -4.14 -11.15 8.91
CA PRO A 276 -3.94 -12.16 7.87
C PRO A 276 -5.25 -12.77 7.35
N GLU A 277 -6.26 -12.98 8.22
CA GLU A 277 -7.57 -13.49 7.81
C GLU A 277 -8.26 -12.52 6.82
N VAL A 278 -8.24 -11.22 7.11
CA VAL A 278 -8.81 -10.21 6.21
C VAL A 278 -8.03 -10.13 4.89
N ILE A 279 -6.70 -10.16 4.95
CA ILE A 279 -5.89 -10.16 3.73
C ILE A 279 -6.15 -11.42 2.88
N GLN A 280 -6.41 -12.59 3.51
CA GLN A 280 -6.84 -13.78 2.78
C GLN A 280 -8.23 -13.59 2.14
N MET A 281 -9.19 -12.96 2.82
CA MET A 281 -10.50 -12.65 2.22
C MET A 281 -10.37 -11.75 0.99
N LEU A 282 -9.43 -10.80 1.01
CA LEU A 282 -9.10 -9.96 -0.15
C LEU A 282 -8.46 -10.78 -1.27
N ALA A 283 -7.52 -11.67 -0.94
CA ALA A 283 -6.88 -12.58 -1.90
C ALA A 283 -7.88 -13.54 -2.56
N ASP A 284 -8.91 -13.93 -1.83
CA ASP A 284 -10.02 -14.76 -2.34
C ASP A 284 -11.06 -13.96 -3.17
N GLY A 285 -10.91 -12.63 -3.29
CA GLY A 285 -11.86 -11.76 -3.98
C GLY A 285 -13.24 -11.68 -3.30
N ARG A 286 -13.31 -11.93 -2.00
CA ARG A 286 -14.58 -12.02 -1.24
C ARG A 286 -15.05 -10.71 -0.65
N VAL A 287 -14.22 -9.68 -0.63
CA VAL A 287 -14.51 -8.39 0.00
C VAL A 287 -14.98 -7.40 -1.06
N HIS A 288 -16.16 -6.82 -0.88
CA HIS A 288 -16.77 -5.86 -1.81
C HIS A 288 -17.19 -4.59 -1.06
N VAL A 289 -16.75 -3.44 -1.56
CA VAL A 289 -17.23 -2.14 -1.09
C VAL A 289 -18.51 -1.81 -1.83
N ASN A 290 -19.60 -1.56 -1.09
CA ASN A 290 -20.91 -1.23 -1.63
C ASN A 290 -21.00 0.28 -1.94
N GLU A 291 -22.00 0.69 -2.74
CA GLU A 291 -22.24 2.10 -3.09
C GLU A 291 -22.52 2.99 -1.85
N ASP A 292 -23.05 2.44 -0.79
CA ASP A 292 -23.29 3.12 0.49
C ASP A 292 -22.07 3.17 1.41
N HIS A 293 -20.88 2.81 0.90
CA HIS A 293 -19.62 2.72 1.63
C HIS A 293 -19.60 1.70 2.78
N THR A 294 -20.51 0.74 2.79
CA THR A 294 -20.40 -0.46 3.63
C THR A 294 -19.59 -1.55 2.92
N VAL A 295 -19.16 -2.57 3.65
CA VAL A 295 -18.46 -3.74 3.08
C VAL A 295 -19.32 -4.98 3.21
N SER A 296 -19.43 -5.73 2.14
CA SER A 296 -20.01 -7.07 2.14
C SER A 296 -18.93 -8.13 1.90
N ILE A 297 -19.06 -9.27 2.60
CA ILE A 297 -18.11 -10.39 2.48
C ILE A 297 -18.85 -11.59 1.93
N ALA A 298 -18.42 -12.04 0.74
CA ALA A 298 -18.96 -13.25 0.13
C ALA A 298 -18.57 -14.51 0.96
N PRO A 299 -19.46 -15.50 1.09
CA PRO A 299 -19.13 -16.75 1.77
C PRO A 299 -17.98 -17.48 1.05
N THR A 300 -17.23 -18.28 1.81
CA THR A 300 -16.21 -19.16 1.21
C THR A 300 -16.89 -20.16 0.30
N THR A 301 -16.52 -20.20 -0.99
CA THR A 301 -16.99 -21.21 -1.91
C THR A 301 -16.35 -22.54 -1.52
N GLN A 302 -17.06 -23.38 -0.74
CA GLN A 302 -16.62 -24.76 -0.56
C GLN A 302 -16.74 -25.44 -1.93
N THR A 303 -15.63 -25.81 -2.52
CA THR A 303 -15.62 -26.71 -3.67
C THR A 303 -16.21 -28.03 -3.20
N THR A 304 -17.50 -28.27 -3.49
CA THR A 304 -18.17 -29.55 -3.31
C THR A 304 -17.60 -30.56 -4.31
N ALA A 305 -16.38 -31.02 -4.05
CA ALA A 305 -15.82 -32.16 -4.72
C ALA A 305 -16.05 -33.40 -3.84
N ALA A 306 -17.31 -33.83 -3.72
CA ALA A 306 -17.63 -35.20 -3.26
C ALA A 306 -19.15 -35.45 -3.28
N ALA A 307 -19.73 -35.71 -4.44
CA ALA A 307 -20.95 -36.54 -4.56
C ALA A 307 -21.19 -36.96 -6.02
N SER A 308 -20.34 -37.80 -6.54
CA SER A 308 -20.65 -38.55 -7.76
C SER A 308 -19.97 -39.96 -7.68
N GLN A 309 -20.37 -40.76 -6.69
CA GLN A 309 -20.22 -42.19 -6.71
C GLN A 309 -21.32 -42.81 -5.83
N GLN A 310 -22.46 -43.07 -6.42
CA GLN A 310 -23.33 -44.18 -6.10
C GLN A 310 -24.06 -44.62 -7.38
#